data_045b46a49b468db6d9c333dbbc41f9d8
#
_entry.id   045b46a49b468db6d9c333dbbc41f9d8
#
_cell.length_a   1.000
_cell.length_b   1.000
_cell.length_c   1.000
_cell.angle_alpha   90.00
_cell.angle_beta   90.00
_cell.angle_gamma   90.00
#
_symmetry.space_group_name_H-M   'P 1'
#
loop_
_entity.id
_entity.type
_entity.pdbx_description
1 polymer ?
#
loop_
_entity_poly.entity_id
_entity_poly.type
_entity_poly.pdbx_seq_one_letter_code
_entity_poly.pdbx_strand_id
1 'polypeptide(L)'
;MVQTARGDCTHPRGHSLHGEAHQAAAEPEGTRLVACHNQRRLAKVSQAIIYTLRRISQSEMQYQQPVNLKGIAWTAMQQYGFVPAFPPSVLREVERLKPRVFPAIIDDPRDLRTLPWSSIDNYDSRDLDQIEVCEEGPGGEIRIRVAIADVDAYVPKGSETDRHAARNGTAVYTGVTTFPMLPDRLSAGLTSLLPGQERLAVVIEYTVLPDGGIVPGDVYRAIVANQAKLVYEEVGDWLEGSGPVPDMIRERPDLMRQILLQDGAATRMKSYRTERGALVLETIEPEPLVEGDQVLGLVIQRQNRARCLIEEFMV
;
A
#
# COMPACT_ATOMS: atom_id res chain seq x y z
N MET A 1 -39.12 25.05 27.91
CA MET A 1 -39.81 24.45 29.09
C MET A 1 -39.16 23.12 29.38
N VAL A 2 -38.58 23.05 30.52
CA VAL A 2 -37.82 21.95 31.12
C VAL A 2 -38.77 20.82 31.55
N GLN A 3 -38.34 19.55 31.34
CA GLN A 3 -38.54 18.56 32.41
C GLN A 3 -37.64 17.32 32.22
N THR A 4 -36.86 17.15 33.28
CA THR A 4 -35.98 16.00 33.57
C THR A 4 -36.80 14.82 34.11
N ALA A 5 -36.43 13.60 33.77
CA ALA A 5 -36.75 12.43 34.56
C ALA A 5 -35.54 11.50 34.69
N ARG A 6 -35.06 11.35 35.91
CA ARG A 6 -34.13 10.31 36.36
C ARG A 6 -34.92 9.00 36.57
N GLY A 7 -34.33 7.87 36.17
CA GLY A 7 -34.83 6.55 36.54
C GLY A 7 -33.65 5.63 36.80
N ASP A 8 -33.53 5.27 38.09
CA ASP A 8 -32.67 4.19 38.59
C ASP A 8 -33.04 2.84 37.98
N CYS A 9 -32.05 2.04 37.67
CA CYS A 9 -32.23 0.61 37.48
C CYS A 9 -31.09 -0.19 38.07
N THR A 10 -31.48 -0.98 39.03
CA THR A 10 -30.80 -2.00 39.79
C THR A 10 -30.33 -3.19 38.91
N HIS A 11 -29.16 -3.71 39.25
CA HIS A 11 -28.58 -4.98 38.74
C HIS A 11 -29.43 -6.20 39.08
N PRO A 12 -29.35 -7.25 38.26
CA PRO A 12 -29.18 -8.60 38.81
C PRO A 12 -27.90 -9.31 38.27
N ARG A 13 -27.39 -10.13 39.18
CA ARG A 13 -26.18 -10.96 39.05
C ARG A 13 -26.39 -12.19 38.17
N GLY A 14 -25.35 -12.54 37.46
CA GLY A 14 -24.79 -13.89 37.39
C GLY A 14 -25.36 -14.87 36.38
N HIS A 15 -24.53 -15.19 35.36
CA HIS A 15 -24.23 -16.59 35.03
C HIS A 15 -22.93 -16.65 34.21
N SER A 16 -21.98 -17.39 34.77
CA SER A 16 -20.72 -17.80 34.18
C SER A 16 -20.99 -18.77 33.02
N LEU A 17 -20.47 -18.44 31.82
CA LEU A 17 -20.24 -19.42 30.77
C LEU A 17 -18.77 -19.30 30.35
N HIS A 18 -18.03 -20.38 30.54
CA HIS A 18 -16.70 -20.60 29.99
C HIS A 18 -16.74 -20.49 28.46
N GLY A 19 -16.15 -19.44 27.90
CA GLY A 19 -15.83 -19.32 26.50
C GLY A 19 -14.33 -19.46 26.36
N GLU A 20 -13.90 -20.50 25.63
CA GLU A 20 -12.52 -20.74 25.27
C GLU A 20 -11.99 -19.52 24.49
N ALA A 21 -10.97 -18.88 25.05
CA ALA A 21 -10.24 -17.84 24.38
C ALA A 21 -9.40 -18.48 23.26
N HIS A 22 -9.80 -18.28 22.00
CA HIS A 22 -8.89 -18.45 20.88
C HIS A 22 -7.73 -17.49 21.06
N GLN A 23 -6.56 -18.02 21.39
CA GLN A 23 -5.32 -17.29 21.36
C GLN A 23 -5.05 -16.88 19.91
N ALA A 24 -5.24 -15.58 19.65
CA ALA A 24 -4.66 -14.95 18.46
C ALA A 24 -3.16 -15.19 18.52
N ALA A 25 -2.60 -15.75 17.46
CA ALA A 25 -1.17 -15.97 17.33
C ALA A 25 -0.47 -14.61 17.47
N ALA A 26 0.30 -14.44 18.54
CA ALA A 26 1.10 -13.25 18.75
C ALA A 26 2.19 -13.22 17.66
N GLU A 27 2.20 -12.18 16.83
CA GLU A 27 3.35 -11.91 15.97
C GLU A 27 4.64 -11.84 16.83
N PRO A 28 5.75 -12.37 16.31
CA PRO A 28 7.00 -12.33 17.05
C PRO A 28 7.37 -10.87 17.35
N GLU A 29 7.61 -10.56 18.64
CA GLU A 29 7.93 -9.20 19.13
C GLU A 29 9.02 -8.49 18.33
N GLY A 30 9.92 -9.23 17.69
CA GLY A 30 10.96 -8.69 16.82
C GLY A 30 10.43 -7.96 15.58
N THR A 31 9.35 -8.43 14.95
CA THR A 31 8.79 -7.84 13.73
C THR A 31 8.09 -6.50 14.03
N ARG A 32 7.36 -6.42 15.15
CA ARG A 32 6.73 -5.16 15.61
C ARG A 32 7.75 -4.09 15.99
N LEU A 33 8.85 -4.48 16.63
CA LEU A 33 9.93 -3.56 17.01
C LEU A 33 10.65 -2.99 15.79
N VAL A 34 10.91 -3.78 14.76
CA VAL A 34 11.56 -3.33 13.51
C VAL A 34 10.65 -2.38 12.73
N ALA A 35 9.38 -2.72 12.56
CA ALA A 35 8.41 -1.87 11.86
C ALA A 35 8.25 -0.51 12.58
N CYS A 36 8.08 -0.50 13.90
CA CYS A 36 7.95 0.72 14.69
C CYS A 36 9.26 1.55 14.69
N HIS A 37 10.44 0.89 14.67
CA HIS A 37 11.72 1.59 14.58
C HIS A 37 11.89 2.26 13.22
N ASN A 38 11.56 1.58 12.14
CA ASN A 38 11.65 2.12 10.78
C ASN A 38 10.67 3.27 10.53
N GLN A 39 9.43 3.16 11.01
CA GLN A 39 8.47 4.28 10.94
C GLN A 39 8.98 5.54 11.66
N ARG A 40 9.60 5.39 12.84
CA ARG A 40 10.22 6.51 13.56
C ARG A 40 11.40 7.11 12.80
N ARG A 41 12.19 6.29 12.09
CA ARG A 41 13.30 6.76 11.25
C ARG A 41 12.79 7.54 10.04
N LEU A 42 11.75 7.05 9.35
CA LEU A 42 11.10 7.73 8.24
C LEU A 42 10.53 9.09 8.62
N ALA A 43 9.77 9.15 9.71
CA ALA A 43 9.23 10.41 10.22
C ALA A 43 10.34 11.44 10.52
N LYS A 44 11.49 11.00 11.05
CA LYS A 44 12.64 11.87 11.31
C LYS A 44 13.29 12.35 10.02
N VAL A 45 13.43 11.50 8.99
CA VAL A 45 13.97 11.92 7.67
C VAL A 45 13.07 12.99 7.05
N SER A 46 11.77 12.77 7.01
CA SER A 46 10.80 13.73 6.50
C SER A 46 10.83 15.06 7.29
N GLN A 47 10.85 15.00 8.63
CA GLN A 47 10.96 16.19 9.48
C GLN A 47 12.27 16.95 9.27
N ALA A 48 13.41 16.26 9.08
CA ALA A 48 14.69 16.91 8.84
C ALA A 48 14.68 17.67 7.50
N ILE A 49 14.11 17.07 6.46
CA ILE A 49 13.97 17.72 5.15
C ILE A 49 13.06 18.95 5.27
N ILE A 50 11.89 18.85 5.90
CA ILE A 50 10.97 19.96 6.12
C ILE A 50 11.61 21.06 6.97
N TYR A 51 12.33 20.72 8.05
CA TYR A 51 13.02 21.69 8.90
C TYR A 51 14.09 22.44 8.13
N THR A 52 14.89 21.73 7.32
CA THR A 52 15.93 22.34 6.48
C THR A 52 15.32 23.29 5.44
N LEU A 53 14.23 22.87 4.77
CA LEU A 53 13.49 23.71 3.83
C LEU A 53 12.93 24.98 4.50
N ARG A 54 12.34 24.88 5.71
CA ARG A 54 11.85 26.03 6.47
C ARG A 54 12.97 26.99 6.86
N ARG A 55 14.13 26.47 7.23
CA ARG A 55 15.29 27.30 7.63
C ARG A 55 15.89 28.05 6.43
N ILE A 56 15.91 27.41 5.25
CA ILE A 56 16.31 28.01 3.99
C ILE A 56 15.36 29.14 3.62
N SER A 57 14.04 28.96 3.69
CA SER A 57 13.04 29.97 3.34
C SER A 57 13.10 31.23 4.22
N GLN A 58 13.60 31.10 5.46
CA GLN A 58 13.72 32.25 6.37
C GLN A 58 15.05 33.04 6.25
N SER A 59 16.11 32.43 5.66
CA SER A 59 17.43 33.04 5.55
C SER A 59 17.77 33.61 4.17
N GLU A 60 16.96 33.34 3.15
CA GLU A 60 17.33 33.57 1.74
C GLU A 60 16.56 34.67 1.02
N MET A 61 16.49 35.86 1.58
CA MET A 61 16.25 37.03 0.72
C MET A 61 17.53 37.59 0.07
N GLN A 62 18.68 36.92 0.17
CA GLN A 62 19.95 37.50 -0.30
C GLN A 62 20.87 36.65 -1.17
N TYR A 63 20.64 35.34 -1.38
CA TYR A 63 21.51 34.56 -2.30
C TYR A 63 20.72 33.47 -3.02
N GLN A 64 20.46 33.66 -4.32
CA GLN A 64 19.87 32.69 -5.24
C GLN A 64 20.91 31.65 -5.70
N GLN A 65 21.44 30.83 -4.83
CA GLN A 65 22.05 29.59 -5.28
C GLN A 65 20.97 28.48 -5.27
N PRO A 66 20.83 27.69 -6.33
CA PRO A 66 19.87 26.59 -6.36
C PRO A 66 20.19 25.60 -5.24
N VAL A 67 19.20 25.33 -4.40
CA VAL A 67 19.34 24.41 -3.27
C VAL A 67 19.40 22.97 -3.80
N ASN A 68 20.48 22.27 -3.49
CA ASN A 68 20.63 20.87 -3.88
C ASN A 68 19.80 19.95 -2.96
N LEU A 69 18.51 19.85 -3.25
CA LEU A 69 17.57 19.05 -2.46
C LEU A 69 17.90 17.55 -2.50
N LYS A 70 18.39 17.02 -3.63
CA LYS A 70 18.82 15.61 -3.74
C LYS A 70 20.01 15.33 -2.82
N GLY A 71 20.97 16.25 -2.73
CA GLY A 71 22.11 16.16 -1.80
C GLY A 71 21.67 16.21 -0.33
N ILE A 72 20.68 17.04 0.00
CA ILE A 72 20.09 17.11 1.34
C ILE A 72 19.40 15.80 1.68
N ALA A 73 18.56 15.28 0.78
CA ALA A 73 17.88 14.02 0.96
C ALA A 73 18.86 12.85 1.17
N TRP A 74 19.91 12.79 0.35
CA TRP A 74 20.99 11.80 0.48
C TRP A 74 21.67 11.86 1.85
N THR A 75 22.04 13.05 2.29
CA THR A 75 22.68 13.28 3.58
C THR A 75 21.75 12.89 4.74
N ALA A 76 20.47 13.25 4.64
CA ALA A 76 19.46 12.87 5.62
C ALA A 76 19.32 11.34 5.72
N MET A 77 19.25 10.63 4.58
CA MET A 77 19.23 9.16 4.58
C MET A 77 20.39 8.57 5.39
N GLN A 78 21.62 9.03 5.13
CA GLN A 78 22.81 8.55 5.85
C GLN A 78 22.76 8.89 7.34
N GLN A 79 22.39 10.12 7.70
CA GLN A 79 22.29 10.55 9.09
C GLN A 79 21.30 9.73 9.92
N TYR A 80 20.22 9.27 9.29
CA TYR A 80 19.24 8.41 9.94
C TYR A 80 19.52 6.91 9.78
N GLY A 81 20.73 6.56 9.28
CA GLY A 81 21.25 5.20 9.24
C GLY A 81 20.69 4.34 8.11
N PHE A 82 20.08 4.94 7.08
CA PHE A 82 19.76 4.26 5.84
C PHE A 82 21.00 4.15 4.93
N VAL A 83 20.95 3.20 4.00
CA VAL A 83 21.97 3.04 2.96
C VAL A 83 21.35 3.46 1.62
N PRO A 84 21.58 4.72 1.17
CA PRO A 84 20.88 5.27 0.02
C PRO A 84 21.33 4.69 -1.33
N ALA A 85 22.48 4.03 -1.40
CA ALA A 85 22.99 3.40 -2.61
C ALA A 85 23.04 1.89 -2.48
N PHE A 86 22.77 1.19 -3.58
CA PHE A 86 22.94 -0.26 -3.64
C PHE A 86 24.43 -0.61 -3.74
N PRO A 87 24.94 -1.50 -2.86
CA PRO A 87 26.30 -2.03 -2.99
C PRO A 87 26.50 -2.75 -4.33
N PRO A 88 27.72 -2.77 -4.88
CA PRO A 88 28.00 -3.50 -6.13
C PRO A 88 27.70 -5.00 -6.06
N SER A 89 27.72 -5.61 -4.88
CA SER A 89 27.31 -7.01 -4.67
C SER A 89 25.83 -7.21 -4.96
N VAL A 90 24.97 -6.32 -4.47
CA VAL A 90 23.51 -6.32 -4.72
C VAL A 90 23.22 -6.13 -6.21
N LEU A 91 23.85 -5.13 -6.85
CA LEU A 91 23.63 -4.87 -8.27
C LEU A 91 24.03 -6.08 -9.16
N ARG A 92 25.18 -6.71 -8.87
CA ARG A 92 25.61 -7.93 -9.60
C ARG A 92 24.68 -9.12 -9.36
N GLU A 93 24.12 -9.26 -8.16
CA GLU A 93 23.17 -10.33 -7.85
C GLU A 93 21.90 -10.14 -8.65
N VAL A 94 21.31 -8.94 -8.62
CA VAL A 94 20.08 -8.62 -9.33
C VAL A 94 20.25 -8.66 -10.85
N GLU A 95 21.41 -8.28 -11.40
CA GLU A 95 21.70 -8.34 -12.83
C GLU A 95 21.65 -9.77 -13.39
N ARG A 96 22.01 -10.77 -12.58
CA ARG A 96 21.98 -12.19 -12.98
C ARG A 96 20.57 -12.80 -12.99
N LEU A 97 19.60 -12.15 -12.38
CA LEU A 97 18.22 -12.62 -12.35
C LEU A 97 17.63 -12.62 -13.76
N LYS A 98 16.84 -13.64 -14.06
CA LYS A 98 16.14 -13.79 -15.33
C LYS A 98 14.64 -13.73 -15.10
N PRO A 99 13.87 -13.15 -16.05
CA PRO A 99 12.43 -13.27 -16.02
C PRO A 99 11.98 -14.73 -15.93
N ARG A 100 10.96 -15.02 -15.17
CA ARG A 100 10.33 -16.34 -15.15
C ARG A 100 9.37 -16.46 -16.33
N VAL A 101 9.36 -17.63 -16.92
CA VAL A 101 8.42 -18.00 -17.98
C VAL A 101 7.55 -19.12 -17.43
N PHE A 102 6.26 -18.96 -17.56
CA PHE A 102 5.28 -19.91 -17.01
C PHE A 102 4.68 -20.77 -18.15
N PRO A 103 4.51 -22.07 -17.95
CA PRO A 103 3.81 -22.94 -18.92
C PRO A 103 2.33 -22.57 -19.00
N ALA A 104 1.65 -23.07 -20.06
CA ALA A 104 0.24 -22.80 -20.28
C ALA A 104 -0.66 -23.45 -19.20
N ILE A 105 -0.25 -24.60 -18.65
CA ILE A 105 -0.97 -25.34 -17.60
C ILE A 105 -0.01 -25.50 -16.42
N ILE A 106 -0.47 -25.12 -15.23
CA ILE A 106 0.29 -25.18 -13.99
C ILE A 106 -0.65 -25.64 -12.89
N ASP A 107 -0.22 -26.62 -12.13
CA ASP A 107 -0.97 -27.15 -10.97
C ASP A 107 -0.53 -26.45 -9.66
N ASP A 108 0.75 -26.10 -9.54
CA ASP A 108 1.33 -25.40 -8.39
C ASP A 108 2.48 -24.49 -8.87
N PRO A 109 2.46 -23.17 -8.61
CA PRO A 109 1.42 -22.40 -7.90
C PRO A 109 0.08 -22.32 -8.66
N ARG A 110 -1.02 -21.93 -7.96
CA ARG A 110 -2.37 -21.81 -8.56
C ARG A 110 -2.34 -20.87 -9.78
N ASP A 111 -3.02 -21.25 -10.86
CA ASP A 111 -3.15 -20.39 -12.05
C ASP A 111 -4.38 -19.50 -11.94
N LEU A 112 -4.17 -18.22 -11.72
CA LEU A 112 -5.22 -17.20 -11.59
C LEU A 112 -5.09 -16.08 -12.64
N ARG A 113 -4.38 -16.34 -13.75
CA ARG A 113 -4.12 -15.36 -14.82
C ARG A 113 -5.37 -14.86 -15.51
N THR A 114 -6.45 -15.67 -15.53
CA THR A 114 -7.71 -15.35 -16.22
C THR A 114 -8.64 -14.45 -15.41
N LEU A 115 -8.38 -14.24 -14.11
CA LEU A 115 -9.20 -13.37 -13.30
C LEU A 115 -9.00 -11.90 -13.71
N PRO A 116 -10.04 -11.05 -13.58
CA PRO A 116 -9.98 -9.64 -13.97
C PRO A 116 -9.25 -8.78 -12.92
N TRP A 117 -7.99 -9.10 -12.69
CA TRP A 117 -7.11 -8.37 -11.80
C TRP A 117 -6.90 -6.93 -12.25
N SER A 118 -6.88 -6.00 -11.32
CA SER A 118 -6.53 -4.61 -11.57
C SER A 118 -5.73 -4.03 -10.41
N SER A 119 -4.92 -3.02 -10.69
CA SER A 119 -4.29 -2.16 -9.69
C SER A 119 -4.87 -0.76 -9.76
N ILE A 120 -4.89 -0.05 -8.62
CA ILE A 120 -5.14 1.40 -8.56
C ILE A 120 -3.91 2.02 -7.89
N ASP A 121 -3.22 2.92 -8.60
CA ASP A 121 -1.95 3.50 -8.14
C ASP A 121 -1.77 4.93 -8.68
N ASN A 122 -0.65 5.59 -8.37
CA ASN A 122 -0.31 6.87 -8.98
C ASN A 122 -0.04 6.70 -10.49
N TYR A 123 -0.26 7.77 -11.25
CA TYR A 123 -0.11 7.75 -12.70
C TYR A 123 1.26 7.23 -13.16
N ASP A 124 2.32 7.66 -12.51
CA ASP A 124 3.72 7.37 -12.84
C ASP A 124 4.32 6.15 -12.12
N SER A 125 3.57 5.48 -11.23
CA SER A 125 4.03 4.28 -10.53
C SER A 125 4.38 3.16 -11.51
N ARG A 126 5.56 2.58 -11.30
CA ARG A 126 6.10 1.46 -12.07
C ARG A 126 6.37 0.22 -11.22
N ASP A 127 6.32 0.37 -9.93
CA ASP A 127 6.58 -0.63 -8.89
C ASP A 127 5.25 -1.09 -8.27
N LEU A 128 4.40 -1.67 -9.13
CA LEU A 128 3.08 -2.16 -8.71
C LEU A 128 3.27 -3.41 -7.86
N ASP A 129 3.01 -3.30 -6.58
CA ASP A 129 3.23 -4.34 -5.59
C ASP A 129 1.98 -5.13 -5.22
N GLN A 130 0.78 -4.61 -5.52
CA GLN A 130 -0.50 -5.30 -5.31
C GLN A 130 -1.45 -5.14 -6.49
N ILE A 131 -2.34 -6.13 -6.65
CA ILE A 131 -3.51 -6.12 -7.55
C ILE A 131 -4.67 -6.83 -6.87
N GLU A 132 -5.89 -6.42 -7.18
CA GLU A 132 -7.09 -6.90 -6.52
C GLU A 132 -8.10 -7.49 -7.51
N VAL A 133 -8.89 -8.45 -7.00
CA VAL A 133 -10.08 -8.97 -7.67
C VAL A 133 -11.14 -9.37 -6.65
N CYS A 134 -12.40 -9.09 -6.98
CA CYS A 134 -13.54 -9.39 -6.14
C CYS A 134 -14.54 -10.32 -6.84
N GLU A 135 -15.25 -11.13 -6.03
CA GLU A 135 -16.31 -12.00 -6.47
C GLU A 135 -17.50 -11.89 -5.50
N GLU A 136 -18.68 -11.61 -6.04
CA GLU A 136 -19.90 -11.50 -5.25
C GLU A 136 -20.49 -12.89 -5.00
N GLY A 137 -20.76 -13.20 -3.74
CA GLY A 137 -21.43 -14.42 -3.32
C GLY A 137 -22.95 -14.28 -3.25
N PRO A 138 -23.67 -15.40 -3.11
CA PRO A 138 -25.14 -15.45 -3.22
C PRO A 138 -25.87 -14.73 -2.07
N GLY A 139 -25.22 -14.54 -0.92
CA GLY A 139 -25.75 -13.83 0.24
C GLY A 139 -25.39 -12.34 0.30
N GLY A 140 -24.77 -11.81 -0.76
CA GLY A 140 -24.28 -10.43 -0.81
C GLY A 140 -22.94 -10.22 -0.11
N GLU A 141 -22.28 -11.30 0.33
CA GLU A 141 -20.88 -11.30 0.73
C GLU A 141 -19.97 -11.07 -0.46
N ILE A 142 -18.81 -10.48 -0.23
CA ILE A 142 -17.83 -10.21 -1.29
C ILE A 142 -16.54 -10.92 -0.92
N ARG A 143 -16.13 -11.89 -1.74
CA ARG A 143 -14.82 -12.52 -1.66
C ARG A 143 -13.79 -11.61 -2.31
N ILE A 144 -12.74 -11.31 -1.57
CA ILE A 144 -11.63 -10.49 -2.04
C ILE A 144 -10.39 -11.35 -2.16
N ARG A 145 -9.63 -11.16 -3.21
CA ARG A 145 -8.27 -11.65 -3.37
C ARG A 145 -7.37 -10.47 -3.62
N VAL A 146 -6.38 -10.32 -2.76
CA VAL A 146 -5.29 -9.36 -2.93
C VAL A 146 -4.04 -10.15 -3.30
N ALA A 147 -3.47 -9.88 -4.44
CA ALA A 147 -2.24 -10.50 -4.90
C ALA A 147 -1.07 -9.53 -4.68
N ILE A 148 -0.10 -9.94 -3.88
CA ILE A 148 1.11 -9.20 -3.57
C ILE A 148 2.27 -9.80 -4.35
N ALA A 149 3.10 -8.97 -4.97
CA ALA A 149 4.28 -9.39 -5.73
C ALA A 149 5.18 -10.33 -4.92
N ASP A 150 5.43 -11.55 -5.41
CA ASP A 150 6.26 -12.54 -4.73
C ASP A 150 7.76 -12.24 -4.92
N VAL A 151 8.27 -11.29 -4.15
CA VAL A 151 9.69 -10.88 -4.17
C VAL A 151 10.59 -12.02 -3.71
N ASP A 152 10.16 -12.84 -2.74
CA ASP A 152 10.90 -13.99 -2.21
C ASP A 152 11.29 -15.01 -3.31
N ALA A 153 10.48 -15.09 -4.36
CA ALA A 153 10.79 -15.94 -5.52
C ALA A 153 12.09 -15.55 -6.23
N TYR A 154 12.55 -14.32 -6.08
CA TYR A 154 13.77 -13.79 -6.71
C TYR A 154 14.87 -13.45 -5.71
N VAL A 155 14.53 -13.15 -4.47
CA VAL A 155 15.44 -12.68 -3.43
C VAL A 155 15.51 -13.71 -2.30
N PRO A 156 16.43 -14.70 -2.38
CA PRO A 156 16.57 -15.71 -1.35
C PRO A 156 16.98 -15.07 -0.01
N LYS A 157 16.45 -15.58 1.08
CA LYS A 157 16.83 -15.19 2.44
C LYS A 157 18.35 -15.31 2.65
N GLY A 158 18.97 -14.27 3.17
CA GLY A 158 20.41 -14.20 3.42
C GLY A 158 21.23 -13.81 2.18
N SER A 159 20.62 -13.49 1.04
CA SER A 159 21.30 -12.93 -0.12
C SER A 159 21.82 -11.51 0.15
N GLU A 160 22.65 -10.95 -0.72
CA GLU A 160 23.10 -9.55 -0.60
C GLU A 160 21.94 -8.57 -0.70
N THR A 161 21.00 -8.88 -1.61
CA THR A 161 19.77 -8.09 -1.81
C THR A 161 18.87 -8.13 -0.58
N ASP A 162 18.65 -9.32 0.02
CA ASP A 162 17.86 -9.48 1.24
C ASP A 162 18.48 -8.71 2.42
N ARG A 163 19.80 -8.83 2.62
CA ARG A 163 20.49 -8.10 3.70
C ARG A 163 20.41 -6.58 3.54
N HIS A 164 20.52 -6.08 2.30
CA HIS A 164 20.38 -4.65 2.04
C HIS A 164 18.94 -4.18 2.28
N ALA A 165 17.96 -4.90 1.75
CA ALA A 165 16.55 -4.62 1.94
C ALA A 165 16.17 -4.63 3.43
N ALA A 166 16.60 -5.65 4.19
CA ALA A 166 16.36 -5.76 5.62
C ALA A 166 16.98 -4.59 6.42
N ARG A 167 18.12 -4.07 5.98
CA ARG A 167 18.76 -2.92 6.63
C ARG A 167 17.97 -1.63 6.45
N ASN A 168 17.45 -1.38 5.25
CA ASN A 168 16.63 -0.20 4.97
C ASN A 168 15.18 -0.40 5.44
N GLY A 169 14.61 -1.56 5.19
CA GLY A 169 13.27 -1.97 5.64
C GLY A 169 12.10 -1.28 4.96
N THR A 170 12.38 -0.34 4.03
CA THR A 170 11.37 0.43 3.30
C THR A 170 11.98 1.19 2.13
N ALA A 171 11.19 1.57 1.16
CA ALA A 171 11.50 2.65 0.22
C ALA A 171 11.25 4.02 0.89
N VAL A 172 12.00 5.04 0.51
CA VAL A 172 11.85 6.40 1.04
C VAL A 172 11.61 7.38 -0.09
N TYR A 173 10.45 7.99 -0.09
CA TYR A 173 10.02 8.99 -1.06
C TYR A 173 10.28 10.38 -0.49
N THR A 174 11.09 11.20 -1.15
CA THR A 174 11.44 12.55 -0.66
C THR A 174 10.83 13.67 -1.49
N GLY A 175 10.03 13.30 -2.50
CA GLY A 175 9.44 14.21 -3.46
C GLY A 175 10.40 14.70 -4.56
N VAL A 176 11.70 14.76 -4.29
CA VAL A 176 12.74 15.15 -5.27
C VAL A 176 13.54 13.95 -5.76
N THR A 177 13.53 12.88 -5.01
CA THR A 177 14.15 11.59 -5.38
C THR A 177 13.56 10.48 -4.52
N THR A 178 13.48 9.29 -5.08
CA THR A 178 13.11 8.06 -4.37
C THR A 178 14.35 7.24 -4.06
N PHE A 179 14.41 6.71 -2.84
CA PHE A 179 15.41 5.72 -2.42
C PHE A 179 14.70 4.37 -2.28
N PRO A 180 14.69 3.55 -3.32
CA PRO A 180 13.97 2.29 -3.31
C PRO A 180 14.63 1.28 -2.36
N MET A 181 13.82 0.41 -1.75
CA MET A 181 14.32 -0.69 -0.91
C MET A 181 15.01 -1.78 -1.76
N LEU A 182 14.54 -1.99 -2.97
CA LEU A 182 15.05 -2.95 -3.94
C LEU A 182 15.49 -2.25 -5.23
N PRO A 183 16.51 -2.75 -5.95
CA PRO A 183 16.88 -2.20 -7.26
C PRO A 183 15.71 -2.21 -8.26
N ASP A 184 15.61 -1.19 -9.11
CA ASP A 184 14.53 -1.01 -10.10
C ASP A 184 14.28 -2.24 -10.98
N ARG A 185 15.34 -2.99 -11.29
CA ARG A 185 15.22 -4.24 -12.06
C ARG A 185 14.31 -5.27 -11.35
N LEU A 186 14.27 -5.25 -10.02
CA LEU A 186 13.31 -6.04 -9.22
C LEU A 186 12.00 -5.28 -9.08
N SER A 187 12.00 -4.16 -8.35
CA SER A 187 10.77 -3.47 -7.92
C SER A 187 9.91 -2.95 -9.06
N ALA A 188 10.51 -2.37 -10.11
CA ALA A 188 9.81 -1.86 -11.28
C ALA A 188 9.87 -2.80 -12.49
N GLY A 189 10.49 -3.96 -12.36
CA GLY A 189 10.74 -4.90 -13.46
C GLY A 189 10.23 -6.31 -13.20
N LEU A 190 11.08 -7.16 -12.59
CA LEU A 190 10.83 -8.59 -12.50
C LEU A 190 9.67 -8.97 -11.60
N THR A 191 9.43 -8.22 -10.53
CA THR A 191 8.36 -8.50 -9.56
C THR A 191 7.14 -7.60 -9.72
N SER A 192 7.29 -6.42 -10.33
CA SER A 192 6.17 -5.50 -10.54
C SER A 192 5.02 -6.16 -11.31
N LEU A 193 3.81 -6.01 -10.77
CA LEU A 193 2.57 -6.55 -11.32
C LEU A 193 2.05 -5.68 -12.47
N LEU A 194 2.91 -5.42 -13.45
CA LEU A 194 2.61 -4.57 -14.61
C LEU A 194 1.51 -5.18 -15.48
N PRO A 195 0.68 -4.34 -16.13
CA PRO A 195 -0.37 -4.81 -17.03
C PRO A 195 0.16 -5.71 -18.14
N GLY A 196 -0.57 -6.79 -18.44
CA GLY A 196 -0.24 -7.74 -19.48
C GLY A 196 0.98 -8.63 -19.20
N GLN A 197 1.53 -8.57 -17.97
CA GLN A 197 2.66 -9.39 -17.54
C GLN A 197 2.21 -10.49 -16.60
N GLU A 198 2.66 -11.73 -16.86
CA GLU A 198 2.49 -12.84 -15.94
C GLU A 198 3.51 -12.74 -14.80
N ARG A 199 3.04 -12.84 -13.55
CA ARG A 199 3.87 -12.69 -12.36
C ARG A 199 3.49 -13.71 -11.29
N LEU A 200 4.50 -14.10 -10.49
CA LEU A 200 4.26 -14.79 -9.22
C LEU A 200 3.78 -13.78 -8.19
N ALA A 201 2.77 -14.19 -7.45
CA ALA A 201 2.23 -13.41 -6.35
C ALA A 201 1.87 -14.32 -5.17
N VAL A 202 1.90 -13.75 -3.97
CA VAL A 202 1.26 -14.30 -2.79
C VAL A 202 -0.14 -13.73 -2.74
N VAL A 203 -1.14 -14.60 -2.81
CA VAL A 203 -2.55 -14.20 -2.78
C VAL A 203 -3.08 -14.38 -1.37
N ILE A 204 -3.65 -13.32 -0.83
CA ILE A 204 -4.41 -13.30 0.42
C ILE A 204 -5.89 -13.27 0.05
N GLU A 205 -6.65 -14.26 0.51
CA GLU A 205 -8.06 -14.38 0.23
C GLU A 205 -8.87 -14.21 1.53
N TYR A 206 -9.92 -13.41 1.49
CA TYR A 206 -10.87 -13.23 2.58
C TYR A 206 -12.25 -12.84 2.07
N THR A 207 -13.26 -12.96 2.92
CA THR A 207 -14.63 -12.62 2.56
C THR A 207 -15.15 -11.50 3.45
N VAL A 208 -15.68 -10.45 2.83
CA VAL A 208 -16.37 -9.34 3.49
C VAL A 208 -17.87 -9.63 3.53
N LEU A 209 -18.41 -9.71 4.73
CA LEU A 209 -19.83 -9.93 4.97
C LEU A 209 -20.65 -8.67 4.68
N PRO A 210 -21.97 -8.77 4.52
CA PRO A 210 -22.84 -7.62 4.31
C PRO A 210 -22.74 -6.55 5.41
N ASP A 211 -22.44 -6.94 6.64
CA ASP A 211 -22.24 -6.02 7.78
C ASP A 211 -20.81 -5.44 7.87
N GLY A 212 -19.92 -5.84 6.95
CA GLY A 212 -18.53 -5.41 6.92
C GLY A 212 -17.57 -6.26 7.75
N GLY A 213 -18.05 -7.28 8.45
CA GLY A 213 -17.23 -8.27 9.13
C GLY A 213 -16.38 -9.06 8.13
N ILE A 214 -15.18 -9.48 8.56
CA ILE A 214 -14.23 -10.22 7.72
C ILE A 214 -14.17 -11.67 8.17
N VAL A 215 -14.31 -12.60 7.21
CA VAL A 215 -14.02 -14.01 7.38
C VAL A 215 -12.70 -14.32 6.68
N PRO A 216 -11.63 -14.67 7.42
CA PRO A 216 -10.36 -15.04 6.82
C PRO A 216 -10.50 -16.23 5.89
N GLY A 217 -9.76 -16.20 4.79
CA GLY A 217 -9.62 -17.30 3.84
C GLY A 217 -8.19 -17.84 3.81
N ASP A 218 -7.73 -18.22 2.63
CA ASP A 218 -6.43 -18.82 2.40
C ASP A 218 -5.34 -17.80 2.07
N VAL A 219 -4.07 -18.20 2.31
CA VAL A 219 -2.88 -17.52 1.78
C VAL A 219 -2.09 -18.55 0.96
N TYR A 220 -1.84 -18.23 -0.32
CA TYR A 220 -1.18 -19.17 -1.24
C TYR A 220 -0.41 -18.45 -2.35
N ARG A 221 0.51 -19.14 -2.98
CA ARG A 221 1.20 -18.65 -4.18
C ARG A 221 0.34 -18.88 -5.41
N ALA A 222 0.34 -17.89 -6.32
CA ALA A 222 -0.37 -17.97 -7.58
C ALA A 222 0.42 -17.30 -8.71
N ILE A 223 0.06 -17.64 -9.96
CA ILE A 223 0.43 -16.86 -11.11
C ILE A 223 -0.75 -15.98 -11.46
N VAL A 224 -0.48 -14.69 -11.57
CA VAL A 224 -1.47 -13.66 -11.86
C VAL A 224 -1.07 -12.86 -13.09
N ALA A 225 -2.03 -12.18 -13.72
CA ALA A 225 -1.79 -11.23 -14.81
C ALA A 225 -2.66 -10.00 -14.60
N ASN A 226 -2.03 -8.87 -14.31
CA ASN A 226 -2.74 -7.59 -14.18
C ASN A 226 -3.40 -7.23 -15.53
N GLN A 227 -4.70 -6.99 -15.52
CA GLN A 227 -5.50 -6.67 -16.71
C GLN A 227 -5.61 -5.16 -16.93
N ALA A 228 -5.43 -4.35 -15.87
CA ALA A 228 -5.55 -2.89 -15.93
C ALA A 228 -4.78 -2.22 -14.79
N LYS A 229 -4.00 -1.18 -15.12
CA LYS A 229 -3.51 -0.20 -14.16
C LYS A 229 -4.42 1.01 -14.20
N LEU A 230 -5.05 1.31 -13.09
CA LEU A 230 -5.94 2.46 -12.91
C LEU A 230 -5.22 3.53 -12.07
N VAL A 231 -5.73 4.76 -12.13
CA VAL A 231 -5.13 5.93 -11.46
C VAL A 231 -6.03 6.40 -10.33
N TYR A 232 -5.44 6.68 -9.16
CA TYR A 232 -6.18 7.10 -7.96
C TYR A 232 -7.09 8.30 -8.19
N GLU A 233 -6.61 9.31 -8.91
CA GLU A 233 -7.36 10.54 -9.16
C GLU A 233 -8.57 10.27 -10.04
N GLU A 234 -8.39 9.54 -11.14
CA GLU A 234 -9.46 9.25 -12.10
C GLU A 234 -10.56 8.36 -11.50
N VAL A 235 -10.15 7.29 -10.80
CA VAL A 235 -11.08 6.37 -10.13
C VAL A 235 -11.76 7.05 -8.95
N GLY A 236 -11.02 7.84 -8.17
CA GLY A 236 -11.56 8.58 -7.04
C GLY A 236 -12.62 9.58 -7.45
N ASP A 237 -12.32 10.42 -8.44
CA ASP A 237 -13.27 11.41 -8.98
C ASP A 237 -14.54 10.75 -9.53
N TRP A 238 -14.39 9.63 -10.23
CA TRP A 238 -15.55 8.87 -10.71
C TRP A 238 -16.39 8.31 -9.58
N LEU A 239 -15.79 7.64 -8.60
CA LEU A 239 -16.51 7.05 -7.45
C LEU A 239 -17.18 8.11 -6.56
N GLU A 240 -16.62 9.32 -6.51
CA GLU A 240 -17.17 10.46 -5.77
C GLU A 240 -18.24 11.24 -6.61
N GLY A 241 -18.41 10.92 -7.89
CA GLY A 241 -19.33 11.58 -8.79
C GLY A 241 -18.87 12.98 -9.23
N SER A 242 -17.61 13.31 -9.06
CA SER A 242 -16.97 14.57 -9.44
C SER A 242 -16.31 14.52 -10.82
N GLY A 243 -16.08 13.31 -11.37
CA GLY A 243 -15.47 13.08 -12.67
C GLY A 243 -16.19 12.03 -13.52
N PRO A 244 -15.82 11.91 -14.79
CA PRO A 244 -16.36 10.89 -15.69
C PRO A 244 -15.82 9.50 -15.34
N VAL A 245 -16.49 8.46 -15.86
CA VAL A 245 -15.95 7.10 -15.84
C VAL A 245 -14.64 7.08 -16.62
N PRO A 246 -13.51 6.60 -16.04
CA PRO A 246 -12.25 6.47 -16.78
C PRO A 246 -12.41 5.64 -18.05
N ASP A 247 -11.73 6.03 -19.12
CA ASP A 247 -11.90 5.40 -20.45
C ASP A 247 -11.70 3.90 -20.41
N MET A 248 -10.64 3.45 -19.72
CA MET A 248 -10.34 2.04 -19.58
C MET A 248 -11.45 1.24 -18.87
N ILE A 249 -12.12 1.83 -17.88
CA ILE A 249 -13.25 1.23 -17.17
C ILE A 249 -14.51 1.24 -18.03
N ARG A 250 -14.74 2.36 -18.76
CA ARG A 250 -15.92 2.52 -19.64
C ARG A 250 -15.95 1.49 -20.76
N GLU A 251 -14.80 1.13 -21.30
CA GLU A 251 -14.66 0.15 -22.38
C GLU A 251 -14.73 -1.31 -21.87
N ARG A 252 -14.68 -1.52 -20.55
CA ARG A 252 -14.64 -2.84 -19.91
C ARG A 252 -15.67 -2.99 -18.80
N PRO A 253 -16.90 -3.48 -19.13
CA PRO A 253 -17.95 -3.68 -18.13
C PRO A 253 -17.58 -4.63 -16.98
N ASP A 254 -16.71 -5.61 -17.24
CA ASP A 254 -16.14 -6.52 -16.25
C ASP A 254 -15.31 -5.75 -15.22
N LEU A 255 -14.44 -4.85 -15.68
CA LEU A 255 -13.61 -4.02 -14.81
C LEU A 255 -14.45 -3.00 -14.02
N MET A 256 -15.46 -2.40 -14.65
CA MET A 256 -16.41 -1.51 -13.97
C MET A 256 -17.06 -2.23 -12.79
N ARG A 257 -17.57 -3.45 -13.00
CA ARG A 257 -18.16 -4.25 -11.94
C ARG A 257 -17.15 -4.56 -10.84
N GLN A 258 -15.91 -4.88 -11.18
CA GLN A 258 -14.84 -5.11 -10.21
C GLN A 258 -14.62 -3.91 -9.30
N ILE A 259 -14.43 -2.71 -9.86
CA ILE A 259 -14.18 -1.51 -9.05
C ILE A 259 -15.37 -1.16 -8.15
N LEU A 260 -16.60 -1.33 -8.64
CA LEU A 260 -17.79 -1.10 -7.81
C LEU A 260 -17.93 -2.10 -6.67
N LEU A 261 -17.57 -3.38 -6.89
CA LEU A 261 -17.55 -4.40 -5.84
C LEU A 261 -16.45 -4.10 -4.80
N GLN A 262 -15.25 -3.74 -5.26
CA GLN A 262 -14.13 -3.37 -4.40
C GLN A 262 -14.49 -2.17 -3.53
N ASP A 263 -15.05 -1.12 -4.12
CA ASP A 263 -15.49 0.08 -3.39
C ASP A 263 -16.60 -0.23 -2.37
N GLY A 264 -17.56 -1.08 -2.75
CA GLY A 264 -18.60 -1.55 -1.85
C GLY A 264 -18.03 -2.32 -0.66
N ALA A 265 -17.07 -3.21 -0.90
CA ALA A 265 -16.40 -3.98 0.16
C ALA A 265 -15.61 -3.07 1.09
N ALA A 266 -14.77 -2.18 0.55
CA ALA A 266 -13.98 -1.23 1.33
C ALA A 266 -14.85 -0.31 2.20
N THR A 267 -15.97 0.17 1.64
CA THR A 267 -16.94 0.98 2.39
C THR A 267 -17.52 0.22 3.57
N ARG A 268 -17.91 -1.07 3.39
CA ARG A 268 -18.42 -1.91 4.48
C ARG A 268 -17.36 -2.14 5.56
N MET A 269 -16.13 -2.47 5.17
CA MET A 269 -15.01 -2.70 6.09
C MET A 269 -14.71 -1.44 6.92
N LYS A 270 -14.64 -0.27 6.29
CA LYS A 270 -14.42 1.02 6.95
C LYS A 270 -15.52 1.33 7.96
N SER A 271 -16.79 1.16 7.59
CA SER A 271 -17.93 1.38 8.50
C SER A 271 -17.86 0.45 9.70
N TYR A 272 -17.63 -0.85 9.46
CA TYR A 272 -17.50 -1.85 10.52
C TYR A 272 -16.38 -1.54 11.51
N ARG A 273 -15.20 -1.12 11.02
CA ARG A 273 -14.08 -0.71 11.89
C ARG A 273 -14.40 0.55 12.68
N THR A 274 -14.96 1.55 12.03
CA THR A 274 -15.30 2.85 12.66
C THR A 274 -16.34 2.69 13.78
N GLU A 275 -17.39 1.90 13.54
CA GLU A 275 -18.41 1.56 14.54
C GLU A 275 -17.83 0.85 15.77
N ARG A 276 -16.69 0.16 15.61
CA ARG A 276 -15.97 -0.54 16.68
C ARG A 276 -14.87 0.28 17.32
N GLY A 277 -14.82 1.57 17.02
CA GLY A 277 -13.91 2.52 17.66
C GLY A 277 -12.53 2.63 17.00
N ALA A 278 -12.37 2.20 15.75
CA ALA A 278 -11.15 2.47 15.01
C ALA A 278 -10.97 4.00 14.86
N LEU A 279 -9.75 4.47 15.18
CA LEU A 279 -9.40 5.87 15.00
C LEU A 279 -9.05 6.15 13.54
N VAL A 280 -9.66 7.19 12.99
CA VAL A 280 -9.25 7.76 11.70
C VAL A 280 -8.22 8.84 11.98
N LEU A 281 -6.96 8.59 11.63
CA LEU A 281 -5.89 9.58 11.73
C LEU A 281 -5.70 10.20 10.35
N GLU A 282 -6.15 11.44 10.20
CA GLU A 282 -5.87 12.22 8.99
C GLU A 282 -4.45 12.79 9.10
N THR A 283 -3.53 12.27 8.30
CA THR A 283 -2.20 12.84 8.11
C THR A 283 -2.19 13.73 6.88
N ILE A 284 -1.70 14.97 7.04
CA ILE A 284 -1.47 15.84 5.89
C ILE A 284 -0.09 15.50 5.33
N GLU A 285 -0.05 14.91 4.15
CA GLU A 285 1.17 14.58 3.44
C GLU A 285 1.41 15.59 2.30
N PRO A 286 2.25 16.62 2.52
CA PRO A 286 2.58 17.55 1.47
C PRO A 286 3.61 16.93 0.51
N GLU A 287 3.28 16.92 -0.78
CA GLU A 287 4.22 16.57 -1.84
C GLU A 287 4.79 17.82 -2.49
N PRO A 288 6.11 17.89 -2.76
CA PRO A 288 6.68 19.02 -3.47
C PRO A 288 6.31 18.93 -4.96
N LEU A 289 5.76 20.02 -5.48
CA LEU A 289 5.62 20.23 -6.92
C LEU A 289 6.99 20.59 -7.48
N VAL A 290 7.58 19.71 -8.26
CA VAL A 290 8.96 19.85 -8.77
C VAL A 290 8.96 20.03 -10.28
N GLU A 291 9.69 21.02 -10.77
CA GLU A 291 10.03 21.19 -12.18
C GLU A 291 11.56 21.13 -12.36
N GLY A 292 12.05 20.04 -12.95
CA GLY A 292 13.50 19.76 -13.00
C GLY A 292 14.09 19.57 -11.58
N ASP A 293 15.00 20.42 -11.17
CA ASP A 293 15.62 20.43 -9.84
C ASP A 293 15.03 21.53 -8.91
N GLN A 294 13.96 22.23 -9.33
CA GLN A 294 13.34 23.31 -8.57
C GLN A 294 12.01 22.86 -7.96
N VAL A 295 11.81 23.16 -6.68
CA VAL A 295 10.52 23.02 -6.01
C VAL A 295 9.70 24.28 -6.24
N LEU A 296 8.58 24.16 -6.97
CA LEU A 296 7.68 25.27 -7.28
C LEU A 296 6.69 25.54 -6.14
N GLY A 297 6.38 24.52 -5.34
CA GLY A 297 5.41 24.62 -4.25
C GLY A 297 5.23 23.30 -3.52
N LEU A 298 4.28 23.29 -2.59
CA LEU A 298 3.82 22.08 -1.91
C LEU A 298 2.35 21.85 -2.28
N VAL A 299 2.04 20.65 -2.70
CA VAL A 299 0.67 20.19 -2.94
C VAL A 299 0.29 19.23 -1.83
N ILE A 300 -0.87 19.44 -1.23
CA ILE A 300 -1.42 18.48 -0.27
C ILE A 300 -2.13 17.41 -1.09
N GLN A 301 -1.66 16.18 -0.98
CA GLN A 301 -2.33 15.05 -1.61
C GLN A 301 -3.71 14.86 -0.94
N ARG A 302 -4.78 15.00 -1.74
CA ARG A 302 -6.13 14.84 -1.23
C ARG A 302 -6.44 13.36 -1.08
N GLN A 303 -6.87 12.98 0.12
CA GLN A 303 -7.47 11.67 0.33
C GLN A 303 -8.75 11.57 -0.50
N ASN A 304 -8.82 10.58 -1.38
CA ASN A 304 -9.99 10.31 -2.21
C ASN A 304 -10.51 8.88 -2.00
N ARG A 305 -11.68 8.60 -2.58
CA ARG A 305 -12.36 7.31 -2.37
C ARG A 305 -11.55 6.11 -2.87
N ALA A 306 -10.78 6.26 -3.95
CA ALA A 306 -9.93 5.19 -4.47
C ALA A 306 -8.74 4.89 -3.56
N ARG A 307 -8.11 5.91 -2.96
CA ARG A 307 -7.07 5.72 -1.94
C ARG A 307 -7.62 5.02 -0.70
N CYS A 308 -8.78 5.46 -0.22
CA CYS A 308 -9.46 4.77 0.89
C CYS A 308 -9.76 3.31 0.59
N LEU A 309 -10.14 2.98 -0.66
CA LEU A 309 -10.41 1.60 -1.08
C LEU A 309 -9.16 0.72 -0.91
N ILE A 310 -8.03 1.15 -1.45
CA ILE A 310 -6.78 0.38 -1.36
C ILE A 310 -6.29 0.31 0.09
N GLU A 311 -6.35 1.42 0.85
CA GLU A 311 -6.00 1.42 2.28
C GLU A 311 -6.79 0.37 3.08
N GLU A 312 -8.11 0.27 2.86
CA GLU A 312 -8.93 -0.71 3.57
C GLU A 312 -8.56 -2.16 3.23
N PHE A 313 -8.07 -2.42 2.02
CA PHE A 313 -7.62 -3.76 1.63
C PHE A 313 -6.24 -4.12 2.17
N MET A 314 -5.42 -3.11 2.51
CA MET A 314 -4.07 -3.28 3.06
C MET A 314 -4.03 -3.31 4.61
N VAL A 315 -5.14 -3.07 5.29
CA VAL A 315 -5.28 -3.15 6.76
C VAL A 315 -5.72 -4.55 7.17
#